data_dfcad06d2f0b94156ec0493a936185eb
#
_entry.id   dfcad06d2f0b94156ec0493a936185eb
#
_cell.length_a   1.000
_cell.length_b   1.000
_cell.length_c   1.000
_cell.angle_alpha   90.00
_cell.angle_beta   90.00
_cell.angle_gamma   90.00
#
_symmetry.space_group_name_H-M   'P 1'
#
loop_
_entity.id
_entity.type
_entity.pdbx_description
1 polymer ?
#
loop_
_entity_poly.entity_id
_entity_poly.type
_entity_poly.pdbx_seq_one_letter_code
_entity_poly.pdbx_strand_id
1 'polypeptide(L)' 'SVPDGGIRIDDATQPLIQMLELKSGDILKSVNGRQLDQIADLSLLFHFFAQQSAVDLILVRNGASFSSHYDIQP' A
#
# COMPACT_ATOMS: atom_id res chain seq x y z
N SER A 1 8.26 4.33 10.55
CA SER A 1 8.37 5.10 9.32
C SER A 1 9.79 5.04 8.78
N VAL A 2 9.98 5.36 7.52
CA VAL A 2 11.28 5.37 6.87
C VAL A 2 11.68 6.82 6.57
N PRO A 3 13.00 7.10 6.37
CA PRO A 3 13.46 8.48 6.20
C PRO A 3 12.77 9.27 5.11
N ASP A 4 12.38 8.63 4.02
CA ASP A 4 11.74 9.30 2.90
C ASP A 4 10.22 9.18 2.93
N GLY A 5 9.66 8.85 4.10
CA GLY A 5 8.25 8.60 4.25
C GLY A 5 7.86 7.21 3.76
N GLY A 6 6.61 6.85 3.99
CA GLY A 6 6.11 5.54 3.61
C GLY A 6 5.97 4.60 4.79
N ILE A 7 5.39 3.44 4.53
CA ILE A 7 5.13 2.42 5.54
C ILE A 7 5.77 1.12 5.08
N ARG A 8 6.74 0.63 5.86
CA ARG A 8 7.39 -0.63 5.52
C ARG A 8 6.53 -1.80 5.97
N ILE A 9 6.41 -2.78 5.10
CA ILE A 9 5.68 -4.02 5.39
C ILE A 9 6.65 -5.01 6.00
N ASP A 10 6.47 -5.32 7.29
CA ASP A 10 7.32 -6.28 7.99
C ASP A 10 6.69 -7.67 8.05
N ASP A 11 5.36 -7.75 7.98
CA ASP A 11 4.65 -9.00 8.08
C ASP A 11 3.68 -9.14 6.90
N ALA A 12 4.09 -9.93 5.91
CA ALA A 12 3.30 -10.16 4.71
C ALA A 12 2.26 -11.27 4.88
N THR A 13 2.08 -11.79 6.09
CA THR A 13 1.10 -12.86 6.33
C THR A 13 -0.31 -12.33 6.61
N GLN A 14 -0.45 -11.03 6.87
CA GLN A 14 -1.76 -10.44 7.14
C GLN A 14 -2.65 -10.53 5.89
N PRO A 15 -3.95 -10.80 6.08
CA PRO A 15 -4.85 -11.03 4.93
C PRO A 15 -4.89 -9.91 3.91
N LEU A 16 -4.94 -8.64 4.36
CA LEU A 16 -4.97 -7.52 3.43
C LEU A 16 -3.68 -7.46 2.62
N ILE A 17 -2.55 -7.67 3.28
CA ILE A 17 -1.24 -7.62 2.63
C ILE A 17 -1.12 -8.75 1.59
N GLN A 18 -1.60 -9.93 1.92
CA GLN A 18 -1.60 -11.05 0.98
C GLN A 18 -2.52 -10.79 -0.21
N MET A 19 -3.68 -10.19 0.05
CA MET A 19 -4.63 -9.86 -1.00
C MET A 19 -4.02 -8.89 -2.00
N LEU A 20 -3.20 -7.97 -1.53
CA LEU A 20 -2.53 -6.98 -2.37
C LEU A 20 -1.26 -7.54 -3.03
N GLU A 21 -0.88 -8.76 -2.71
CA GLU A 21 0.32 -9.42 -3.23
C GLU A 21 1.59 -8.66 -2.87
N LEU A 22 1.59 -8.03 -1.72
CA LEU A 22 2.76 -7.32 -1.20
C LEU A 22 3.72 -8.31 -0.53
N LYS A 23 4.96 -7.91 -0.45
CA LYS A 23 6.02 -8.75 0.12
C LYS A 23 6.65 -8.05 1.31
N SER A 24 7.23 -8.85 2.20
CA SER A 24 7.99 -8.32 3.32
C SER A 24 9.13 -7.46 2.78
N GLY A 25 9.28 -6.28 3.37
CA GLY A 25 10.30 -5.32 2.93
C GLY A 25 9.79 -4.29 1.94
N ASP A 26 8.59 -4.47 1.39
CA ASP A 26 7.99 -3.43 0.54
C ASP A 26 7.69 -2.20 1.37
N ILE A 27 7.86 -1.04 0.77
CA ILE A 27 7.56 0.24 1.42
C ILE A 27 6.43 0.89 0.65
N LEU A 28 5.27 1.04 1.31
CA LEU A 28 4.10 1.68 0.70
C LEU A 28 4.28 3.19 0.76
N LYS A 29 4.23 3.85 -0.40
CA LYS A 29 4.45 5.28 -0.49
C LYS A 29 3.15 6.07 -0.60
N SER A 30 2.22 5.61 -1.43
CA SER A 30 0.97 6.34 -1.62
C SER A 30 -0.13 5.41 -2.08
N VAL A 31 -1.37 5.86 -1.87
CA VAL A 31 -2.58 5.19 -2.36
C VAL A 31 -3.46 6.24 -3.01
N ASN A 32 -3.78 6.06 -4.29
CA ASN A 32 -4.58 7.00 -5.07
C ASN A 32 -4.09 8.44 -4.93
N GLY A 33 -2.76 8.63 -4.93
CA GLY A 33 -2.16 9.95 -4.81
C GLY A 33 -2.04 10.48 -3.39
N ARG A 34 -2.54 9.75 -2.39
CA ARG A 34 -2.46 10.15 -0.98
C ARG A 34 -1.22 9.53 -0.36
N GLN A 35 -0.33 10.38 0.14
CA GLN A 35 0.92 9.92 0.74
C GLN A 35 0.67 9.16 2.04
N LEU A 36 1.41 8.07 2.21
CA LEU A 36 1.33 7.22 3.40
C LEU A 36 2.60 7.41 4.21
N ASP A 37 2.50 7.95 5.42
CA ASP A 37 3.66 8.24 6.26
C ASP A 37 3.64 7.47 7.57
N GLN A 38 2.48 7.16 8.10
CA GLN A 38 2.33 6.55 9.42
C GLN A 38 1.45 5.31 9.32
N ILE A 39 1.65 4.39 10.27
CA ILE A 39 0.85 3.17 10.31
C ILE A 39 -0.65 3.49 10.35
N ALA A 40 -1.03 4.57 11.03
CA ALA A 40 -2.43 4.98 11.07
C ALA A 40 -3.00 5.27 9.66
N ASP A 41 -2.13 5.63 8.71
CA ASP A 41 -2.56 5.90 7.34
C ASP A 41 -2.98 4.64 6.61
N LEU A 42 -2.69 3.45 7.15
CA LEU A 42 -3.19 2.21 6.56
C LEU A 42 -4.71 2.16 6.53
N SER A 43 -5.38 2.91 7.41
CA SER A 43 -6.83 2.99 7.36
C SER A 43 -7.32 3.58 6.04
N LEU A 44 -6.50 4.38 5.38
CA LEU A 44 -6.83 4.91 4.06
C LEU A 44 -6.94 3.79 3.03
N LEU A 45 -6.11 2.76 3.12
CA LEU A 45 -6.21 1.62 2.22
C LEU A 45 -7.57 0.96 2.35
N PHE A 46 -8.00 0.69 3.58
CA PHE A 46 -9.30 0.08 3.82
C PHE A 46 -10.42 0.98 3.30
N HIS A 47 -10.30 2.29 3.52
CA HIS A 47 -11.30 3.24 3.07
C HIS A 47 -11.41 3.23 1.54
N PHE A 48 -10.28 3.32 0.84
CA PHE A 48 -10.30 3.35 -0.62
C PHE A 48 -10.79 2.03 -1.22
N PHE A 49 -10.40 0.90 -0.64
CA PHE A 49 -10.91 -0.39 -1.11
C PHE A 49 -12.40 -0.55 -0.89
N ALA A 50 -12.96 0.13 0.12
CA ALA A 50 -14.39 0.07 0.39
C ALA A 50 -15.20 1.05 -0.46
N GLN A 51 -14.58 2.16 -0.91
CA GLN A 51 -15.31 3.27 -1.52
C GLN A 51 -15.01 3.46 -3.00
N GLN A 52 -13.87 3.00 -3.48
CA GLN A 52 -13.43 3.26 -4.86
C GLN A 52 -13.55 2.02 -5.71
N SER A 53 -13.72 2.22 -7.02
CA SER A 53 -13.74 1.10 -7.97
C SER A 53 -12.34 0.70 -8.42
N ALA A 54 -11.34 1.52 -8.15
CA ALA A 54 -9.95 1.22 -8.49
C ALA A 54 -9.02 1.83 -7.46
N VAL A 55 -7.92 1.16 -7.19
CA VAL A 55 -6.90 1.64 -6.25
C VAL A 55 -5.54 1.51 -6.91
N ASP A 56 -4.77 2.60 -6.87
CA ASP A 56 -3.39 2.64 -7.36
C ASP A 56 -2.46 2.78 -6.18
N LEU A 57 -1.56 1.82 -6.02
CA LEU A 57 -0.52 1.85 -5.00
C LEU A 57 0.82 2.18 -5.63
N ILE A 58 1.58 3.06 -4.97
CA ILE A 58 2.97 3.26 -5.29
C ILE A 58 3.79 2.75 -4.12
N LEU A 59 4.73 1.87 -4.41
CA LEU A 59 5.57 1.27 -3.40
C LEU A 59 7.01 1.20 -3.88
N VAL A 60 7.92 0.95 -2.96
CA VAL A 60 9.33 0.73 -3.27
C VAL A 60 9.66 -0.71 -2.93
N ARG A 61 10.24 -1.41 -3.88
CA ARG A 61 10.67 -2.81 -3.74
C ARG A 61 12.10 -2.91 -4.21
N ASN A 62 12.98 -3.37 -3.35
CA ASN A 62 14.40 -3.51 -3.66
C ASN A 62 15.01 -2.20 -4.15
N GLY A 63 14.60 -1.08 -3.55
CA GLY A 63 15.12 0.23 -3.89
C GLY A 63 14.53 0.86 -5.14
N ALA A 64 13.60 0.19 -5.82
CA ALA A 64 13.00 0.69 -7.05
C ALA A 64 11.52 1.03 -6.84
N SER A 65 11.10 2.13 -7.43
CA SER A 65 9.69 2.52 -7.41
C SER A 65 8.86 1.56 -8.26
N PHE A 66 7.70 1.19 -7.75
CA PHE A 66 6.84 0.19 -8.37
C PHE A 66 5.40 0.62 -8.17
N SER A 67 4.58 0.54 -9.21
CA SER A 67 3.17 0.87 -9.09
C SER A 67 2.32 -0.36 -9.36
N SER A 68 1.26 -0.52 -8.57
CA SER A 68 0.30 -1.61 -8.72
C SER A 68 -1.10 -1.04 -8.82
N HIS A 69 -1.87 -1.55 -9.76
CA HIS A 69 -3.24 -1.12 -9.99
C HIS A 69 -4.19 -2.28 -9.65
N TYR A 70 -5.23 -1.97 -8.90
CA TYR A 70 -6.22 -2.97 -8.49
C TYR A 70 -7.59 -2.50 -8.94
N ASP A 71 -8.30 -3.35 -9.69
CA ASP A 71 -9.70 -3.14 -10.03
C ASP A 71 -10.56 -3.83 -8.98
N ILE A 72 -11.48 -3.06 -8.39
CA ILE A 72 -12.33 -3.58 -7.32
C ILE A 72 -13.71 -3.86 -7.89
N GLN A 73 -14.07 -5.13 -7.86
CA GLN A 73 -15.37 -5.57 -8.36
C GLN A 73 -16.38 -5.58 -7.23
N PRO A 74 -17.59 -5.07 -7.47
CA PRO A 74 -18.65 -5.12 -6.46
C PRO A 74 -19.15 -6.54 -6.20
#